data_4a9eb6e859b3cfa9199fa86f8f653b29
#
_entry.id   4a9eb6e859b3cfa9199fa86f8f653b29
#
_cell.length_a   1.000
_cell.length_b   1.000
_cell.length_c   1.000
_cell.angle_alpha   90.00
_cell.angle_beta   90.00
_cell.angle_gamma   90.00
#
_symmetry.space_group_name_H-M   'P 1'
#
loop_
_entity.id
_entity.type
_entity.pdbx_description
1 polymer ?
#
loop_
_entity_poly.entity_id
_entity_poly.type
_entity_poly.pdbx_seq_one_letter_code
_entity_poly.pdbx_strand_id
1 'polypeptide(L)'
;DKEGIPFVGRAGQLLDKMLESINLNRDNVYITNVINFRTPDNRKPSSEEIERYLPYLTKHIEIISPKILLLLGSTALNTLIGDKIVISEARGKWVEKQIGNCKLFVITSFHPAFLIRQPDQKKMSWIDLKMIRKKIFELKIKID
;
A
#
# COMPACT_ATOMS: atom_id res chain seq x y z
N ASP A 1 11.89 9.32 6.72
CA ASP A 1 10.95 10.41 6.59
C ASP A 1 11.17 11.41 7.71
N LYS A 2 11.71 12.58 7.36
CA LYS A 2 12.12 13.60 8.34
C LYS A 2 10.94 14.24 9.06
N GLU A 3 9.77 14.23 8.48
CA GLU A 3 8.60 14.94 8.99
C GLU A 3 7.53 14.00 9.54
N GLY A 4 7.79 12.70 9.54
CA GLY A 4 6.78 11.73 9.94
C GLY A 4 5.62 11.57 8.97
N ILE A 5 5.70 12.19 7.81
CA ILE A 5 4.68 12.12 6.76
C ILE A 5 5.11 11.06 5.75
N PRO A 6 4.32 9.97 5.56
CA PRO A 6 4.68 8.95 4.59
C PRO A 6 4.71 9.50 3.16
N PHE A 7 5.67 9.00 2.37
CA PHE A 7 5.77 9.32 0.96
C PHE A 7 5.93 10.81 0.66
N VAL A 8 7.03 11.38 1.13
CA VAL A 8 7.45 12.72 0.72
C VAL A 8 8.46 12.60 -0.43
N GLY A 9 8.83 13.72 -1.06
CA GLY A 9 9.79 13.75 -2.15
C GLY A 9 9.20 13.24 -3.46
N ARG A 10 10.08 12.72 -4.33
CA ARG A 10 9.67 12.29 -5.68
C ARG A 10 8.70 11.12 -5.66
N ALA A 11 8.93 10.15 -4.78
CA ALA A 11 8.04 9.01 -4.63
C ALA A 11 6.66 9.47 -4.13
N GLY A 12 6.63 10.41 -3.19
CA GLY A 12 5.38 10.96 -2.69
C GLY A 12 4.62 11.75 -3.76
N GLN A 13 5.33 12.52 -4.59
CA GLN A 13 4.71 13.25 -5.68
C GLN A 13 4.10 12.30 -6.71
N LEU A 14 4.78 11.20 -7.01
CA LEU A 14 4.24 10.20 -7.93
C LEU A 14 3.00 9.53 -7.33
N LEU A 15 3.04 9.20 -6.05
CA LEU A 15 1.87 8.62 -5.39
C LEU A 15 0.67 9.58 -5.47
N ASP A 16 0.89 10.87 -5.25
CA ASP A 16 -0.18 11.86 -5.36
C ASP A 16 -0.80 11.84 -6.76
N LYS A 17 0.02 11.76 -7.80
CA LYS A 17 -0.47 11.68 -9.18
C LYS A 17 -1.24 10.40 -9.45
N MET A 18 -0.76 9.30 -8.89
CA MET A 18 -1.44 8.01 -9.00
C MET A 18 -2.83 8.08 -8.37
N LEU A 19 -2.93 8.65 -7.18
CA LEU A 19 -4.22 8.82 -6.51
C LEU A 19 -5.15 9.75 -7.29
N GLU A 20 -4.64 10.87 -7.79
CA GLU A 20 -5.43 11.82 -8.58
C GLU A 20 -6.02 11.17 -9.82
N SER A 21 -5.32 10.21 -10.42
CA SER A 21 -5.79 9.52 -11.61
C SER A 21 -7.08 8.74 -11.40
N ILE A 22 -7.39 8.42 -10.16
CA ILE A 22 -8.61 7.71 -9.79
C ILE A 22 -9.48 8.54 -8.85
N ASN A 23 -9.30 9.85 -8.90
CA ASN A 23 -10.09 10.83 -8.15
C ASN A 23 -9.92 10.72 -6.63
N LEU A 24 -8.73 10.31 -6.19
CA LEU A 24 -8.37 10.26 -4.78
C LEU A 24 -7.28 11.27 -4.47
N ASN A 25 -7.13 11.59 -3.19
CA ASN A 25 -6.04 12.41 -2.69
C ASN A 25 -5.75 12.01 -1.24
N ARG A 26 -4.76 12.66 -0.61
CA ARG A 26 -4.35 12.28 0.75
C ARG A 26 -5.39 12.59 1.81
N ASP A 27 -6.38 13.45 1.50
CA ASP A 27 -7.44 13.76 2.45
C ASP A 27 -8.51 12.67 2.54
N ASN A 28 -8.67 11.87 1.49
CA ASN A 28 -9.69 10.82 1.48
C ASN A 28 -9.13 9.40 1.47
N VAL A 29 -7.83 9.25 1.69
CA VAL A 29 -7.20 7.94 1.90
C VAL A 29 -6.34 8.01 3.15
N TYR A 30 -6.12 6.86 3.78
CA TYR A 30 -5.20 6.77 4.91
C TYR A 30 -3.91 6.11 4.44
N ILE A 31 -2.79 6.82 4.60
CA ILE A 31 -1.49 6.34 4.14
C ILE A 31 -0.59 6.08 5.35
N THR A 32 0.00 4.90 5.39
CA THR A 32 0.95 4.56 6.44
C THR A 32 2.04 3.63 5.89
N ASN A 33 3.09 3.48 6.63
CA ASN A 33 4.16 2.53 6.31
C ASN A 33 4.00 1.27 7.14
N VAL A 34 4.54 0.17 6.65
CA VAL A 34 4.57 -1.08 7.40
C VAL A 34 5.36 -0.89 8.70
N ILE A 35 6.47 -0.14 8.63
CA ILE A 35 7.26 0.22 9.78
C ILE A 35 7.40 1.74 9.81
N ASN A 36 6.99 2.36 10.91
CA ASN A 36 6.96 3.82 11.05
C ASN A 36 8.30 4.45 11.44
N PHE A 37 9.39 3.68 11.41
CA PHE A 37 10.70 4.23 11.69
C PHE A 37 11.68 3.75 10.61
N ARG A 38 12.72 4.55 10.40
CA ARG A 38 13.75 4.23 9.43
C ARG A 38 14.69 3.20 10.04
N THR A 39 14.92 2.10 9.31
CA THR A 39 15.88 1.10 9.75
C THR A 39 17.32 1.62 9.58
N PRO A 40 18.26 1.19 10.43
CA PRO A 40 19.67 1.54 10.23
C PRO A 40 20.14 1.13 8.84
N ASP A 41 21.02 1.95 8.25
CA ASP A 41 21.62 1.69 6.93
C ASP A 41 20.61 1.62 5.78
N ASN A 42 19.39 2.12 5.99
CA ASN A 42 18.33 2.09 4.98
C ASN A 42 18.05 0.70 4.41
N ARG A 43 18.39 -0.32 5.17
CA ARG A 43 18.15 -1.70 4.75
C ARG A 43 16.68 -2.07 4.86
N LYS A 44 16.33 -3.12 4.15
CA LYS A 44 14.99 -3.70 4.26
C LYS A 44 14.78 -4.22 5.69
N PRO A 45 13.58 -4.02 6.29
CA PRO A 45 13.31 -4.56 7.63
C PRO A 45 13.50 -6.07 7.68
N SER A 46 14.03 -6.57 8.79
CA SER A 46 14.16 -8.00 9.01
C SER A 46 12.80 -8.59 9.39
N SER A 47 12.67 -9.91 9.25
CA SER A 47 11.45 -10.62 9.66
C SER A 47 11.11 -10.37 11.13
N GLU A 48 12.14 -10.31 11.98
CA GLU A 48 11.97 -10.06 13.41
C GLU A 48 11.44 -8.66 13.68
N GLU A 49 11.95 -7.65 12.96
CA GLU A 49 11.46 -6.27 13.09
C GLU A 49 10.00 -6.17 12.62
N ILE A 50 9.66 -6.85 11.54
CA ILE A 50 8.31 -6.89 11.02
C ILE A 50 7.36 -7.54 12.04
N GLU A 51 7.74 -8.65 12.61
CA GLU A 51 6.93 -9.36 13.62
C GLU A 51 6.65 -8.48 14.83
N ARG A 52 7.63 -7.70 15.27
CA ARG A 52 7.44 -6.80 16.41
C ARG A 52 6.49 -5.66 16.10
N TYR A 53 6.49 -5.19 14.85
CA TYR A 53 5.66 -4.05 14.46
C TYR A 53 4.26 -4.45 14.00
N LEU A 54 4.08 -5.68 13.54
CA LEU A 54 2.82 -6.15 12.96
C LEU A 54 1.60 -5.94 13.88
N PRO A 55 1.68 -6.18 15.21
CA PRO A 55 0.51 -5.93 16.08
C PRO A 55 0.05 -4.47 16.06
N TYR A 56 0.97 -3.52 15.97
CA TYR A 56 0.63 -2.10 15.89
C TYR A 56 -0.04 -1.76 14.56
N LEU A 57 0.48 -2.32 13.49
CA LEU A 57 -0.10 -2.13 12.16
C LEU A 57 -1.51 -2.71 12.10
N THR A 58 -1.71 -3.90 12.64
CA THR A 58 -3.01 -4.55 12.71
C THR A 58 -4.00 -3.67 13.48
N LYS A 59 -3.57 -3.11 14.60
CA LYS A 59 -4.40 -2.21 15.40
C LYS A 59 -4.80 -0.97 14.62
N HIS A 60 -3.86 -0.39 13.87
CA HIS A 60 -4.15 0.76 13.01
C HIS A 60 -5.24 0.41 11.98
N ILE A 61 -5.10 -0.73 11.33
CA ILE A 61 -6.07 -1.19 10.33
C ILE A 61 -7.45 -1.37 10.97
N GLU A 62 -7.49 -1.94 12.17
CA GLU A 62 -8.76 -2.12 12.89
C GLU A 62 -9.43 -0.80 13.21
N ILE A 63 -8.65 0.22 13.62
CA ILE A 63 -9.18 1.53 13.96
C ILE A 63 -9.72 2.25 12.72
N ILE A 64 -8.98 2.21 11.61
CA ILE A 64 -9.38 2.84 10.36
C ILE A 64 -10.53 2.08 9.70
N SER A 65 -10.54 0.76 9.85
CA SER A 65 -11.57 -0.14 9.30
C SER A 65 -11.81 0.08 7.81
N PRO A 66 -10.76 -0.03 6.97
CA PRO A 66 -10.92 0.18 5.53
C PRO A 66 -11.64 -0.98 4.87
N LYS A 67 -12.24 -0.72 3.72
CA LYS A 67 -12.81 -1.77 2.89
C LYS A 67 -11.82 -2.27 1.85
N ILE A 68 -10.91 -1.41 1.45
CA ILE A 68 -9.87 -1.71 0.47
C ILE A 68 -8.51 -1.35 1.06
N LEU A 69 -7.56 -2.26 0.90
CA LEU A 69 -6.17 -2.04 1.30
C LEU A 69 -5.28 -2.17 0.08
N LEU A 70 -4.54 -1.12 -0.22
CA LEU A 70 -3.55 -1.13 -1.30
C LEU A 70 -2.17 -1.29 -0.69
N LEU A 71 -1.48 -2.36 -1.07
CA LEU A 71 -0.12 -2.62 -0.64
C LEU A 71 0.84 -2.15 -1.73
N LEU A 72 1.74 -1.26 -1.37
CA LEU A 72 2.72 -0.72 -2.31
C LEU A 72 4.09 -1.32 -2.02
N GLY A 73 4.52 -2.22 -2.89
CA GLY A 73 5.85 -2.81 -2.82
C GLY A 73 5.93 -4.14 -2.10
N SER A 74 7.10 -4.76 -2.23
CA SER A 74 7.33 -6.12 -1.73
C SER A 74 7.29 -6.24 -0.21
N THR A 75 7.76 -5.21 0.51
CA THR A 75 7.78 -5.27 1.96
C THR A 75 6.36 -5.33 2.53
N ALA A 76 5.46 -4.49 2.03
CA ALA A 76 4.07 -4.51 2.46
C ALA A 76 3.40 -5.83 2.10
N LEU A 77 3.65 -6.32 0.88
CA LEU A 77 3.11 -7.59 0.41
C LEU A 77 3.54 -8.75 1.30
N ASN A 78 4.84 -8.85 1.56
CA ASN A 78 5.37 -9.98 2.34
C ASN A 78 4.99 -9.91 3.81
N THR A 79 4.77 -8.69 4.33
CA THR A 79 4.35 -8.52 5.71
C THR A 79 2.91 -8.95 5.94
N LEU A 80 1.99 -8.53 5.05
CA LEU A 80 0.56 -8.68 5.29
C LEU A 80 -0.08 -9.87 4.56
N ILE A 81 0.49 -10.31 3.46
CA ILE A 81 -0.10 -11.42 2.68
C ILE A 81 0.72 -12.69 2.84
N GLY A 82 2.01 -12.63 2.61
CA GLY A 82 2.82 -13.83 2.73
C GLY A 82 4.28 -13.60 2.40
N ASP A 83 5.13 -14.23 3.19
CA ASP A 83 6.56 -14.20 2.96
C ASP A 83 6.89 -14.91 1.65
N LYS A 84 7.91 -14.42 0.95
CA LYS A 84 8.38 -15.01 -0.32
C LYS A 84 7.42 -14.90 -1.50
N ILE A 85 6.32 -14.17 -1.38
CA ILE A 85 5.46 -13.92 -2.53
C ILE A 85 6.13 -12.87 -3.42
N VAL A 86 6.20 -13.15 -4.73
CA VAL A 86 6.86 -12.28 -5.69
C VAL A 86 5.89 -11.22 -6.18
N ILE A 87 6.28 -9.95 -6.07
CA ILE A 87 5.40 -8.82 -6.38
C ILE A 87 4.97 -8.79 -7.86
N SER A 88 5.86 -9.18 -8.78
CA SER A 88 5.51 -9.20 -10.21
C SER A 88 4.38 -10.18 -10.52
N GLU A 89 4.21 -11.20 -9.69
CA GLU A 89 3.13 -12.17 -9.84
C GLU A 89 1.88 -11.76 -9.05
N ALA A 90 2.08 -11.14 -7.89
CA ALA A 90 0.97 -10.81 -6.99
C ALA A 90 0.26 -9.51 -7.36
N ARG A 91 0.96 -8.57 -8.02
CA ARG A 91 0.35 -7.28 -8.33
C ARG A 91 -0.89 -7.43 -9.21
N GLY A 92 -1.86 -6.55 -8.98
CA GLY A 92 -3.05 -6.51 -9.81
C GLY A 92 -4.05 -7.63 -9.58
N LYS A 93 -3.93 -8.33 -8.46
CA LYS A 93 -4.86 -9.41 -8.11
C LYS A 93 -5.53 -9.11 -6.78
N TRP A 94 -6.86 -9.23 -6.75
CA TRP A 94 -7.61 -9.04 -5.52
C TRP A 94 -7.51 -10.27 -4.62
N VAL A 95 -7.31 -10.02 -3.33
CA VAL A 95 -7.33 -11.05 -2.31
C VAL A 95 -8.25 -10.57 -1.20
N GLU A 96 -9.19 -11.41 -0.78
CA GLU A 96 -9.97 -11.12 0.41
C GLU A 96 -9.17 -11.62 1.62
N LYS A 97 -9.02 -10.76 2.63
CA LYS A 97 -8.24 -11.12 3.80
C LYS A 97 -8.85 -10.51 5.05
N GLN A 98 -8.73 -11.25 6.14
CA GLN A 98 -9.08 -10.74 7.45
C GLN A 98 -7.80 -10.29 8.17
N ILE A 99 -7.78 -9.02 8.57
CA ILE A 99 -6.68 -8.46 9.34
C ILE A 99 -7.28 -7.93 10.63
N GLY A 100 -6.89 -8.54 11.76
CA GLY A 100 -7.55 -8.25 13.02
C GLY A 100 -9.03 -8.60 12.93
N ASN A 101 -9.89 -7.62 13.23
CA ASN A 101 -11.35 -7.80 13.14
C ASN A 101 -11.92 -7.28 11.82
N CYS A 102 -11.08 -6.88 10.87
CA CYS A 102 -11.51 -6.30 9.61
C CYS A 102 -11.41 -7.30 8.47
N LYS A 103 -12.47 -7.40 7.66
CA LYS A 103 -12.46 -8.19 6.44
C LYS A 103 -12.34 -7.22 5.28
N LEU A 104 -11.26 -7.34 4.51
CA LEU A 104 -10.94 -6.36 3.47
C LEU A 104 -10.65 -7.02 2.13
N PHE A 105 -10.76 -6.19 1.09
CA PHE A 105 -10.22 -6.51 -0.23
C PHE A 105 -8.83 -5.91 -0.35
N VAL A 106 -7.83 -6.75 -0.65
CA VAL A 106 -6.43 -6.34 -0.71
C VAL A 106 -5.92 -6.48 -2.14
N ILE A 107 -5.23 -5.45 -2.61
CA ILE A 107 -4.55 -5.48 -3.90
C ILE A 107 -3.13 -4.96 -3.70
N THR A 108 -2.18 -5.51 -4.44
CA THR A 108 -0.78 -5.11 -4.39
C THR A 108 -0.40 -4.44 -5.71
N SER A 109 0.44 -3.43 -5.63
CA SER A 109 1.01 -2.79 -6.81
C SER A 109 2.45 -2.39 -6.52
N PHE A 110 3.14 -1.86 -7.54
CA PHE A 110 4.53 -1.44 -7.39
C PHE A 110 4.63 -0.20 -6.50
N HIS A 111 5.69 -0.15 -5.71
CA HIS A 111 6.00 1.02 -4.91
C HIS A 111 6.39 2.20 -5.84
N PRO A 112 5.96 3.43 -5.54
CA PRO A 112 6.33 4.58 -6.38
C PRO A 112 7.83 4.74 -6.61
N ALA A 113 8.66 4.45 -5.62
CA ALA A 113 10.12 4.52 -5.77
C ALA A 113 10.63 3.56 -6.84
N PHE A 114 10.03 2.36 -6.94
CA PHE A 114 10.36 1.42 -8.01
C PHE A 114 9.99 1.98 -9.38
N LEU A 115 8.83 2.63 -9.49
CA LEU A 115 8.36 3.20 -10.75
C LEU A 115 9.23 4.37 -11.23
N ILE A 116 9.86 5.08 -10.31
CA ILE A 116 10.82 6.13 -10.66
C ILE A 116 12.05 5.50 -11.32
N ARG A 117 12.52 4.37 -10.79
CA ARG A 117 13.66 3.64 -11.36
C ARG A 117 13.31 2.88 -12.62
N GLN A 118 12.06 2.43 -12.75
CA GLN A 118 11.57 1.62 -13.87
C GLN A 118 10.30 2.25 -14.44
N PRO A 119 10.42 3.39 -15.16
CA PRO A 119 9.21 4.12 -15.62
C PRO A 119 8.32 3.32 -16.58
N ASP A 120 8.89 2.37 -17.30
CA ASP A 120 8.13 1.52 -18.22
C ASP A 120 7.11 0.63 -17.49
N GLN A 121 7.29 0.43 -16.19
CA GLN A 121 6.36 -0.36 -15.38
C GLN A 121 5.15 0.44 -14.89
N LYS A 122 5.12 1.75 -15.15
CA LYS A 122 3.97 2.59 -14.76
C LYS A 122 2.65 2.10 -15.37
N LYS A 123 2.71 1.57 -16.58
CA LYS A 123 1.51 1.06 -17.26
C LYS A 123 0.83 -0.06 -16.47
N MET A 124 1.63 -0.89 -15.79
CA MET A 124 1.09 -1.97 -14.98
C MET A 124 0.39 -1.42 -13.73
N SER A 125 0.99 -0.42 -13.09
CA SER A 125 0.36 0.24 -11.94
C SER A 125 -0.91 0.97 -12.34
N TRP A 126 -0.97 1.56 -13.54
CA TRP A 126 -2.20 2.16 -14.05
C TRP A 126 -3.34 1.15 -14.14
N ILE A 127 -3.04 -0.08 -14.59
CA ILE A 127 -4.02 -1.15 -14.62
C ILE A 127 -4.52 -1.45 -13.21
N ASP A 128 -3.60 -1.53 -12.25
CA ASP A 128 -3.95 -1.79 -10.85
C ASP A 128 -4.84 -0.69 -10.29
N LEU A 129 -4.53 0.57 -10.58
CA LEU A 129 -5.31 1.72 -10.12
C LEU A 129 -6.73 1.71 -10.69
N LYS A 130 -6.88 1.35 -11.96
CA LYS A 130 -8.20 1.23 -12.58
C LYS A 130 -9.04 0.15 -11.90
N MET A 131 -8.42 -0.93 -11.48
CA MET A 131 -9.10 -1.99 -10.73
C MET A 131 -9.59 -1.48 -9.39
N ILE A 132 -8.78 -0.65 -8.71
CA ILE A 132 -9.18 -0.03 -7.44
C ILE A 132 -10.38 0.89 -7.65
N ARG A 133 -10.33 1.73 -8.67
CA ARG A 133 -11.44 2.64 -9.00
C ARG A 133 -12.73 1.87 -9.23
N LYS A 134 -12.66 0.79 -9.98
CA LYS A 134 -13.81 -0.06 -10.24
C LYS A 134 -14.35 -0.69 -8.96
N LYS A 135 -13.46 -1.16 -8.08
CA LYS A 135 -13.86 -1.77 -6.80
C LYS A 135 -14.52 -0.75 -5.88
N ILE A 136 -14.01 0.47 -5.82
CA ILE A 136 -14.62 1.56 -5.04
C ILE A 136 -16.06 1.76 -5.48
N PHE A 137 -16.28 1.79 -6.80
CA PHE A 137 -17.61 1.96 -7.37
C PHE A 137 -18.51 0.76 -7.03
N GLU A 138 -18.02 -0.46 -7.21
CA GLU A 138 -18.78 -1.68 -6.91
C GLU A 138 -19.20 -1.77 -5.45
N LEU A 139 -18.33 -1.38 -4.54
CA LEU A 139 -18.59 -1.42 -3.10
C LEU A 139 -19.37 -0.20 -2.62
N LYS A 140 -19.65 0.75 -3.49
CA LYS A 140 -20.35 2.00 -3.18
C LYS A 140 -19.70 2.76 -2.03
N ILE A 141 -18.37 2.80 -2.05
CA ILE A 141 -17.59 3.54 -1.05
C ILE A 141 -17.73 5.04 -1.33
N LYS A 142 -18.13 5.79 -0.31
CA LYS A 142 -18.22 7.24 -0.45
C LYS A 142 -16.84 7.87 -0.34
N ILE A 143 -16.55 8.79 -1.26
CA ILE A 143 -15.30 9.55 -1.26
C ILE A 143 -15.66 11.02 -1.06
N ASP A 144 -15.14 11.58 0.04
CA ASP A 144 -15.42 12.98 0.39
C ASP A 144 -14.42 13.94 -0.23
#